data_5a172385a69667f4cd2b25da4a52f5e2
#
_entry.id   5a172385a69667f4cd2b25da4a52f5e2
#
_cell.length_a   1.000
_cell.length_b   1.000
_cell.length_c   1.000
_cell.angle_alpha   90.00
_cell.angle_beta   90.00
_cell.angle_gamma   90.00
#
_symmetry.space_group_name_H-M   'P 1'
#
loop_
_entity.id
_entity.type
_entity.pdbx_description
1 polymer ?
#
loop_
_entity_poly.entity_id
_entity_poly.type
_entity_poly.pdbx_seq_one_letter_code
_entity_poly.pdbx_strand_id
1 'polypeptide(L)'
;MIIYFFPFKMEENDVFLENEVKHQNMKSKQCFGVRASDKTPLGFLKPIDVLYIFAHGNTSVIGTGSASGPTLSPGTLATQLVQRRLPKNFKDIRILSCDSGIHSKTPAFAQRLKEIMYGYGYHNLVVTGYLGEVDVSRDWRLKNNNEDMDFYSSKKKGIIPMNNILTESQKAFCGSDLKFALSDFKIRF
;
A
#
# COMPACT_ATOMS: atom_id res chain seq x y z
N MET A 1 12.35 1.70 10.66
CA MET A 1 11.57 0.45 10.54
C MET A 1 10.54 0.62 9.43
N ILE A 2 10.13 -0.48 8.78
CA ILE A 2 9.06 -0.48 7.77
C ILE A 2 7.92 -1.32 8.31
N ILE A 3 6.72 -0.73 8.34
CA ILE A 3 5.50 -1.41 8.75
C ILE A 3 4.55 -1.50 7.57
N TYR A 4 4.00 -2.68 7.34
CA TYR A 4 2.91 -2.92 6.39
C TYR A 4 1.61 -3.06 7.18
N PHE A 5 0.74 -2.10 7.05
CA PHE A 5 -0.57 -2.09 7.68
C PHE A 5 -1.63 -2.54 6.67
N PHE A 6 -2.35 -3.58 7.03
CA PHE A 6 -3.45 -4.17 6.28
C PHE A 6 -4.76 -3.73 6.96
N PRO A 7 -5.48 -2.77 6.40
CA PRO A 7 -6.55 -2.06 7.10
C PRO A 7 -7.86 -2.85 7.21
N PHE A 8 -7.88 -4.10 6.76
CA PHE A 8 -9.05 -4.98 6.79
C PHE A 8 -8.88 -6.11 7.80
N LYS A 9 -10.00 -6.71 8.25
CA LYS A 9 -9.98 -7.92 9.04
C LYS A 9 -9.49 -9.11 8.21
N MET A 10 -9.03 -10.16 8.89
CA MET A 10 -8.45 -11.30 8.21
C MET A 10 -9.45 -12.00 7.29
N GLU A 11 -10.70 -12.13 7.73
CA GLU A 11 -11.81 -12.73 6.98
C GLU A 11 -12.28 -11.88 5.79
N GLU A 12 -11.86 -10.61 5.75
CA GLU A 12 -12.18 -9.66 4.68
C GLU A 12 -11.05 -9.53 3.67
N ASN A 13 -9.87 -10.08 3.98
CA ASN A 13 -8.71 -10.04 3.10
C ASN A 13 -8.79 -11.16 2.07
N ASP A 14 -8.26 -10.90 0.89
CA ASP A 14 -8.00 -11.97 -0.06
C ASP A 14 -6.73 -12.76 0.32
N VAL A 15 -6.59 -13.95 -0.26
CA VAL A 15 -5.43 -14.84 -0.01
C VAL A 15 -4.11 -14.17 -0.38
N PHE A 16 -4.13 -13.28 -1.37
CA PHE A 16 -2.96 -12.56 -1.84
C PHE A 16 -2.46 -11.58 -0.76
N LEU A 17 -3.35 -10.79 -0.16
CA LEU A 17 -2.99 -9.87 0.93
C LEU A 17 -2.47 -10.63 2.15
N GLU A 18 -3.07 -11.77 2.49
CA GLU A 18 -2.60 -12.60 3.60
C GLU A 18 -1.19 -13.17 3.38
N ASN A 19 -0.93 -13.65 2.17
CA ASN A 19 0.39 -14.15 1.81
C ASN A 19 1.43 -13.02 1.86
N GLU A 20 1.07 -11.80 1.46
CA GLU A 20 1.97 -10.65 1.57
C GLU A 20 2.29 -10.30 3.03
N VAL A 21 1.32 -10.39 3.97
CA VAL A 21 1.59 -10.23 5.41
C VAL A 21 2.63 -11.24 5.88
N LYS A 22 2.38 -12.53 5.59
CA LYS A 22 3.28 -13.62 5.98
C LYS A 22 4.69 -13.36 5.45
N HIS A 23 4.80 -13.00 4.16
CA HIS A 23 6.07 -12.74 3.53
C HIS A 23 6.81 -11.54 4.15
N GLN A 24 6.13 -10.43 4.44
CA GLN A 24 6.78 -9.27 5.07
C GLN A 24 7.29 -9.59 6.47
N ASN A 25 6.58 -10.43 7.22
CA ASN A 25 7.02 -10.89 8.53
C ASN A 25 8.27 -11.80 8.46
N MET A 26 8.46 -12.51 7.33
CA MET A 26 9.62 -13.39 7.13
C MET A 26 10.87 -12.65 6.61
N LYS A 27 10.69 -11.50 5.96
CA LYS A 27 11.74 -10.82 5.18
C LYS A 27 12.86 -10.19 6.00
N SER A 28 12.56 -9.62 7.13
CA SER A 28 13.59 -9.04 8.03
C SER A 28 13.01 -8.66 9.38
N LYS A 29 13.89 -8.58 10.40
CA LYS A 29 13.55 -8.03 11.73
C LYS A 29 13.15 -6.54 11.71
N GLN A 30 13.24 -5.86 10.56
CA GLN A 30 12.89 -4.45 10.40
C GLN A 30 11.59 -4.21 9.62
N CYS A 31 10.95 -5.28 9.14
CA CYS A 31 9.67 -5.23 8.45
C CYS A 31 8.63 -6.03 9.23
N PHE A 32 7.47 -5.43 9.47
CA PHE A 32 6.37 -6.08 10.18
C PHE A 32 5.06 -5.88 9.43
N GLY A 33 4.27 -6.95 9.33
CA GLY A 33 2.88 -6.87 8.91
C GLY A 33 1.97 -6.71 10.12
N VAL A 34 1.09 -5.72 10.09
CA VAL A 34 0.05 -5.47 11.10
C VAL A 34 -1.31 -5.48 10.42
N ARG A 35 -2.24 -6.27 10.95
CA ARG A 35 -3.60 -6.33 10.44
C ARG A 35 -4.57 -5.51 11.27
N ALA A 36 -5.67 -5.11 10.65
CA ALA A 36 -6.75 -4.44 11.39
C ALA A 36 -7.34 -5.34 12.50
N SER A 37 -7.43 -6.66 12.26
CA SER A 37 -7.91 -7.63 13.25
C SER A 37 -7.05 -7.70 14.51
N ASP A 38 -5.75 -7.48 14.39
CA ASP A 38 -4.80 -7.64 15.50
C ASP A 38 -4.95 -6.57 16.58
N LYS A 39 -5.69 -5.50 16.31
CA LYS A 39 -5.87 -4.33 17.19
C LYS A 39 -4.55 -3.74 17.71
N THR A 40 -3.43 -4.08 17.08
CA THR A 40 -2.09 -3.63 17.48
C THR A 40 -2.02 -2.10 17.45
N PRO A 41 -1.68 -1.45 18.55
CA PRO A 41 -1.47 -0.01 18.55
C PRO A 41 -0.28 0.37 17.65
N LEU A 42 -0.36 1.50 16.97
CA LEU A 42 0.74 2.05 16.16
C LEU A 42 1.60 3.06 16.94
N GLY A 43 1.32 3.24 18.23
CA GLY A 43 1.99 4.23 19.09
C GLY A 43 3.50 3.99 19.30
N PHE A 44 4.01 2.81 18.93
CA PHE A 44 5.44 2.52 18.99
C PHE A 44 6.24 3.06 17.79
N LEU A 45 5.56 3.52 16.73
CA LEU A 45 6.20 4.04 15.54
C LEU A 45 6.90 5.37 15.82
N LYS A 46 8.08 5.53 15.22
CA LYS A 46 8.90 6.73 15.30
C LYS A 46 8.74 7.61 14.05
N PRO A 47 9.08 8.90 14.11
CA PRO A 47 8.99 9.80 12.96
C PRO A 47 9.85 9.39 11.75
N ILE A 48 10.88 8.56 11.96
CA ILE A 48 11.77 8.05 10.91
C ILE A 48 11.30 6.73 10.28
N ASP A 49 10.26 6.13 10.85
CA ASP A 49 9.69 4.89 10.33
C ASP A 49 8.80 5.17 9.12
N VAL A 50 8.53 4.15 8.33
CA VAL A 50 7.64 4.22 7.16
C VAL A 50 6.46 3.28 7.37
N LEU A 51 5.26 3.81 7.20
CA LEU A 51 4.01 3.04 7.26
C LEU A 51 3.46 2.85 5.85
N TYR A 52 3.50 1.62 5.34
CA TYR A 52 2.80 1.24 4.13
C TYR A 52 1.38 0.80 4.46
N ILE A 53 0.41 1.42 3.83
CA ILE A 53 -0.98 0.93 3.80
C ILE A 53 -1.09 0.02 2.59
N PHE A 54 -1.34 -1.25 2.82
CA PHE A 54 -1.37 -2.27 1.77
C PHE A 54 -2.81 -2.75 1.55
N ALA A 55 -3.33 -2.50 0.35
CA ALA A 55 -4.70 -2.87 -0.04
C ALA A 55 -4.83 -2.84 -1.57
N HIS A 56 -5.87 -3.47 -2.12
CA HIS A 56 -6.36 -3.11 -3.43
C HIS A 56 -6.97 -1.71 -3.42
N GLY A 57 -7.22 -1.10 -4.58
CA GLY A 57 -7.92 0.19 -4.60
C GLY A 57 -8.00 0.83 -5.97
N ASN A 58 -8.46 2.07 -5.92
CA ASN A 58 -8.59 2.96 -7.06
C ASN A 58 -8.40 4.42 -6.60
N THR A 59 -8.74 5.37 -7.43
CA THR A 59 -8.61 6.81 -7.10
C THR A 59 -9.47 7.26 -5.91
N SER A 60 -10.47 6.49 -5.50
CA SER A 60 -11.49 6.92 -4.53
C SER A 60 -11.47 6.17 -3.21
N VAL A 61 -11.23 4.88 -3.26
CA VAL A 61 -11.28 3.98 -2.09
C VAL A 61 -10.16 2.94 -2.16
N ILE A 62 -9.84 2.37 -1.00
CA ILE A 62 -9.05 1.14 -0.90
C ILE A 62 -9.95 -0.02 -0.44
N GLY A 63 -9.61 -1.25 -0.80
CA GLY A 63 -10.46 -2.42 -0.55
C GLY A 63 -9.71 -3.73 -0.48
N THR A 64 -10.45 -4.82 -0.28
CA THR A 64 -9.91 -6.20 -0.19
C THR A 64 -9.68 -6.87 -1.55
N GLY A 65 -10.08 -6.23 -2.66
CA GLY A 65 -9.99 -6.82 -4.02
C GLY A 65 -11.21 -7.64 -4.43
N SER A 66 -12.07 -8.03 -3.52
CA SER A 66 -13.37 -8.65 -3.85
C SER A 66 -14.36 -7.60 -4.32
N ALA A 67 -15.14 -7.90 -5.36
CA ALA A 67 -16.16 -6.98 -5.88
C ALA A 67 -17.24 -6.59 -4.85
N SER A 68 -17.53 -7.49 -3.91
CA SER A 68 -18.47 -7.26 -2.79
C SER A 68 -17.76 -7.04 -1.45
N GLY A 69 -16.43 -6.98 -1.46
CA GLY A 69 -15.63 -6.83 -0.25
C GLY A 69 -15.70 -5.41 0.34
N PRO A 70 -15.32 -5.26 1.61
CA PRO A 70 -15.33 -3.97 2.27
C PRO A 70 -14.32 -3.01 1.62
N THR A 71 -14.70 -1.74 1.61
CA THR A 71 -13.86 -0.63 1.16
C THR A 71 -13.72 0.42 2.25
N LEU A 72 -12.63 1.16 2.20
CA LEU A 72 -12.37 2.29 3.10
C LEU A 72 -12.18 3.57 2.30
N SER A 73 -12.88 4.61 2.73
CA SER A 73 -12.60 5.98 2.31
C SER A 73 -11.34 6.51 3.00
N PRO A 74 -10.74 7.61 2.52
CA PRO A 74 -9.65 8.28 3.23
C PRO A 74 -10.01 8.65 4.67
N GLY A 75 -11.26 9.10 4.90
CA GLY A 75 -11.74 9.44 6.25
C GLY A 75 -11.81 8.25 7.19
N THR A 76 -12.32 7.12 6.72
CA THR A 76 -12.41 5.90 7.51
C THR A 76 -11.01 5.37 7.86
N LEU A 77 -10.08 5.39 6.89
CA LEU A 77 -8.69 5.01 7.13
C LEU A 77 -8.01 5.95 8.14
N ALA A 78 -8.20 7.27 8.00
CA ALA A 78 -7.67 8.24 8.95
C ALA A 78 -8.15 7.97 10.37
N THR A 79 -9.46 7.71 10.54
CA THR A 79 -10.05 7.34 11.83
C THR A 79 -9.40 6.07 12.42
N GLN A 80 -9.21 5.03 11.60
CA GLN A 80 -8.52 3.81 12.05
C GLN A 80 -7.10 4.10 12.55
N LEU A 81 -6.32 4.91 11.82
CA LEU A 81 -4.94 5.25 12.18
C LEU A 81 -4.89 6.03 13.51
N VAL A 82 -5.80 6.99 13.69
CA VAL A 82 -5.92 7.77 14.93
C VAL A 82 -6.32 6.88 16.11
N GLN A 83 -7.32 6.02 15.95
CA GLN A 83 -7.76 5.08 16.99
C GLN A 83 -6.66 4.11 17.40
N ARG A 84 -5.76 3.76 16.47
CA ARG A 84 -4.57 2.95 16.73
C ARG A 84 -3.41 3.73 17.34
N ARG A 85 -3.65 4.98 17.73
CA ARG A 85 -2.67 5.84 18.38
C ARG A 85 -1.42 6.09 17.54
N LEU A 86 -1.56 6.23 16.21
CA LEU A 86 -0.45 6.69 15.37
C LEU A 86 0.13 7.99 15.97
N PRO A 87 1.46 8.10 16.22
CA PRO A 87 2.03 9.29 16.83
C PRO A 87 1.80 10.55 16.01
N LYS A 88 1.44 11.67 16.64
CA LYS A 88 1.17 12.95 15.94
C LYS A 88 2.36 13.51 15.16
N ASN A 89 3.57 13.15 15.55
CA ASN A 89 4.82 13.53 14.89
C ASN A 89 5.27 12.53 13.82
N PHE A 90 4.43 11.53 13.46
CA PHE A 90 4.72 10.58 12.39
C PHE A 90 4.79 11.28 11.04
N LYS A 91 5.68 10.83 10.12
CA LYS A 91 6.05 11.62 8.94
C LYS A 91 5.83 10.95 7.59
N ASP A 92 5.77 9.62 7.47
CA ASP A 92 5.79 8.95 6.16
C ASP A 92 4.76 7.82 6.09
N ILE A 93 3.62 8.10 5.45
CA ILE A 93 2.62 7.10 5.06
C ILE A 93 2.68 6.89 3.55
N ARG A 94 2.66 5.64 3.10
CA ARG A 94 2.64 5.27 1.68
C ARG A 94 1.47 4.36 1.38
N ILE A 95 0.60 4.79 0.48
CA ILE A 95 -0.61 4.06 0.10
C ILE A 95 -0.27 3.10 -1.04
N LEU A 96 0.16 1.90 -0.69
CA LEU A 96 0.50 0.84 -1.66
C LEU A 96 -0.79 0.20 -2.20
N SER A 97 -1.44 0.93 -3.07
CA SER A 97 -2.73 0.61 -3.68
C SER A 97 -2.81 1.25 -5.07
N CYS A 98 -3.49 0.61 -6.00
CA CYS A 98 -3.64 1.10 -7.36
C CYS A 98 -4.23 2.51 -7.38
N ASP A 99 -3.71 3.37 -8.27
CA ASP A 99 -4.20 4.71 -8.58
C ASP A 99 -4.36 5.66 -7.37
N SER A 100 -3.74 5.32 -6.24
CA SER A 100 -3.90 6.07 -4.99
C SER A 100 -3.36 7.51 -5.04
N GLY A 101 -2.48 7.81 -6.00
CA GLY A 101 -1.94 9.15 -6.26
C GLY A 101 -2.61 9.90 -7.40
N ILE A 102 -3.60 9.29 -8.08
CA ILE A 102 -4.20 9.85 -9.28
C ILE A 102 -5.39 10.74 -8.92
N HIS A 103 -5.37 11.95 -9.49
CA HIS A 103 -6.53 12.83 -9.49
C HIS A 103 -7.54 12.35 -10.55
N SER A 104 -8.80 12.32 -10.18
CA SER A 104 -9.92 12.08 -11.09
C SER A 104 -10.88 13.28 -11.02
N LYS A 105 -12.18 13.05 -10.89
CA LYS A 105 -13.15 14.09 -10.56
C LYS A 105 -12.95 14.65 -9.14
N THR A 106 -12.24 13.94 -8.30
CA THR A 106 -11.90 14.31 -6.93
C THR A 106 -10.38 14.29 -6.75
N PRO A 107 -9.85 14.99 -5.72
CA PRO A 107 -8.44 14.84 -5.35
C PRO A 107 -8.05 13.39 -5.09
N ALA A 108 -6.79 13.03 -5.32
CA ALA A 108 -6.25 11.70 -5.12
C ALA A 108 -6.55 11.15 -3.71
N PHE A 109 -6.71 9.83 -3.59
CA PHE A 109 -6.93 9.19 -2.29
C PHE A 109 -5.88 9.61 -1.26
N ALA A 110 -4.59 9.56 -1.65
CA ALA A 110 -3.47 9.93 -0.77
C ALA A 110 -3.52 11.41 -0.34
N GLN A 111 -3.89 12.31 -1.25
CA GLN A 111 -4.06 13.73 -0.93
C GLN A 111 -5.16 13.95 0.09
N ARG A 112 -6.35 13.37 -0.15
CA ARG A 112 -7.48 13.49 0.79
C ARG A 112 -7.15 12.90 2.16
N LEU A 113 -6.42 11.77 2.20
CA LEU A 113 -5.96 11.21 3.46
C LEU A 113 -5.06 12.20 4.20
N LYS A 114 -4.09 12.81 3.52
CA LYS A 114 -3.23 13.82 4.13
C LYS A 114 -4.01 15.00 4.70
N GLU A 115 -4.94 15.54 3.95
CA GLU A 115 -5.77 16.70 4.36
C GLU A 115 -6.57 16.36 5.63
N ILE A 116 -7.20 15.18 5.68
CA ILE A 116 -7.95 14.72 6.85
C ILE A 116 -7.00 14.49 8.05
N MET A 117 -5.86 13.85 7.84
CA MET A 117 -4.87 13.64 8.90
C MET A 117 -4.31 14.96 9.43
N TYR A 118 -4.14 15.97 8.56
CA TYR A 118 -3.76 17.31 8.99
C TYR A 118 -4.79 17.91 9.95
N GLY A 119 -6.09 17.75 9.67
CA GLY A 119 -7.18 18.13 10.58
C GLY A 119 -7.13 17.40 11.93
N TYR A 120 -6.60 16.19 11.95
CA TYR A 120 -6.34 15.45 13.20
C TYR A 120 -5.03 15.84 13.90
N GLY A 121 -4.28 16.85 13.41
CA GLY A 121 -3.05 17.37 14.04
C GLY A 121 -1.76 16.70 13.58
N TYR A 122 -1.74 16.01 12.42
CA TYR A 122 -0.54 15.45 11.82
C TYR A 122 0.08 16.42 10.82
N HIS A 123 0.59 17.56 11.31
CA HIS A 123 1.01 18.68 10.46
C HIS A 123 2.25 18.41 9.60
N ASN A 124 3.11 17.50 10.03
CA ASN A 124 4.35 17.16 9.33
C ASN A 124 4.26 15.83 8.53
N LEU A 125 3.05 15.30 8.36
CA LEU A 125 2.83 14.05 7.65
C LEU A 125 2.95 14.27 6.15
N VAL A 126 3.71 13.39 5.50
CA VAL A 126 3.73 13.21 4.05
C VAL A 126 2.98 11.93 3.73
N VAL A 127 2.04 12.01 2.80
CA VAL A 127 1.33 10.82 2.29
C VAL A 127 1.71 10.64 0.82
N THR A 128 2.23 9.46 0.50
CA THR A 128 2.62 9.09 -0.86
C THR A 128 1.55 8.20 -1.48
N GLY A 129 1.10 8.56 -2.68
CA GLY A 129 0.26 7.72 -3.55
C GLY A 129 1.02 7.31 -4.81
N TYR A 130 0.44 6.37 -5.57
CA TYR A 130 1.04 5.82 -6.80
C TYR A 130 0.18 6.16 -8.02
N LEU A 131 0.86 6.36 -9.17
CA LEU A 131 0.30 6.87 -10.41
C LEU A 131 0.02 5.74 -11.41
N GLY A 132 -0.66 4.71 -10.97
CA GLY A 132 -1.02 3.57 -11.81
C GLY A 132 -1.36 2.32 -11.02
N GLU A 133 -1.45 1.22 -11.72
CA GLU A 133 -1.74 -0.10 -11.16
C GLU A 133 -0.49 -0.66 -10.46
N VAL A 134 -0.58 -0.86 -9.15
CA VAL A 134 0.51 -1.39 -8.33
C VAL A 134 0.47 -2.91 -8.39
N ASP A 135 1.48 -3.50 -9.03
CA ASP A 135 1.65 -4.94 -9.06
C ASP A 135 2.66 -5.38 -7.99
N VAL A 136 2.17 -6.17 -7.08
CA VAL A 136 2.95 -6.84 -6.04
C VAL A 136 2.95 -8.35 -6.24
N SER A 137 2.47 -8.82 -7.41
CA SER A 137 2.41 -10.23 -7.74
C SER A 137 3.79 -10.87 -7.65
N ARG A 138 3.83 -12.07 -7.14
CA ARG A 138 5.03 -12.86 -6.97
C ARG A 138 4.82 -14.21 -7.60
N ASP A 139 5.82 -14.66 -8.35
CA ASP A 139 5.86 -16.05 -8.77
C ASP A 139 6.12 -16.93 -7.54
N TRP A 140 5.07 -17.51 -7.01
CA TRP A 140 5.16 -18.57 -6.02
C TRP A 140 5.64 -19.83 -6.75
N ARG A 141 6.92 -20.11 -6.75
CA ARG A 141 7.42 -21.39 -7.23
C ARG A 141 7.43 -22.35 -6.05
N LEU A 142 6.55 -23.35 -6.14
CA LEU A 142 6.68 -24.55 -5.33
C LEU A 142 8.01 -25.22 -5.74
N LYS A 143 9.01 -25.25 -4.87
CA LYS A 143 10.11 -26.17 -5.03
C LYS A 143 9.56 -27.58 -4.85
N ASN A 144 9.76 -28.40 -5.88
CA ASN A 144 9.43 -29.81 -5.82
C ASN A 144 10.07 -30.46 -4.58
N ASN A 145 9.25 -31.16 -3.81
CA ASN A 145 9.60 -32.12 -2.76
C ASN A 145 10.12 -31.53 -1.44
N ASN A 146 9.31 -30.88 -0.75
CA ASN A 146 9.11 -30.85 0.71
C ASN A 146 8.56 -29.49 1.10
N GLU A 147 7.42 -29.50 1.59
CA GLU A 147 6.60 -28.62 2.45
C GLU A 147 7.09 -27.18 2.83
N ASP A 148 8.27 -26.78 2.46
CA ASP A 148 8.77 -25.41 2.61
C ASP A 148 8.49 -24.63 1.33
N MET A 149 7.45 -23.79 1.37
CA MET A 149 7.23 -22.79 0.36
C MET A 149 8.35 -21.74 0.44
N ASP A 150 9.42 -21.98 -0.30
CA ASP A 150 10.43 -20.95 -0.55
C ASP A 150 9.82 -19.84 -1.38
N PHE A 151 9.45 -18.76 -0.71
CA PHE A 151 8.89 -17.56 -1.34
C PHE A 151 9.99 -16.78 -2.07
N TYR A 152 10.34 -17.22 -3.27
CA TYR A 152 11.25 -16.49 -4.13
C TYR A 152 10.51 -15.32 -4.78
N SER A 153 10.75 -14.13 -4.29
CA SER A 153 10.41 -12.91 -5.02
C SER A 153 11.53 -12.62 -6.02
N SER A 154 11.49 -13.21 -7.20
CA SER A 154 12.37 -12.82 -8.30
C SER A 154 11.92 -11.52 -8.98
N LYS A 155 10.69 -11.07 -8.75
CA LYS A 155 10.16 -9.83 -9.33
C LYS A 155 10.13 -8.73 -8.29
N LYS A 156 10.72 -7.61 -8.62
CA LYS A 156 10.58 -6.36 -7.86
C LYS A 156 9.11 -5.94 -7.90
N LYS A 157 8.61 -5.35 -6.82
CA LYS A 157 7.34 -4.63 -6.85
C LYS A 157 7.40 -3.62 -7.98
N GLY A 158 6.41 -3.64 -8.83
CA GLY A 158 6.35 -2.78 -10.01
C GLY A 158 5.06 -2.00 -10.07
N ILE A 159 5.01 -1.06 -10.97
CA ILE A 159 3.84 -0.27 -11.28
C ILE A 159 3.62 -0.28 -12.79
N ILE A 160 2.38 -0.40 -13.20
CA ILE A 160 1.92 -0.16 -14.57
C ILE A 160 1.29 1.22 -14.55
N PRO A 161 1.98 2.27 -15.03
CA PRO A 161 1.45 3.62 -15.00
C PRO A 161 0.33 3.79 -16.01
N MET A 162 -0.58 4.72 -15.76
CA MET A 162 -1.61 5.08 -16.74
C MET A 162 -0.97 5.66 -18.01
N ASN A 163 -1.51 5.32 -19.17
CA ASN A 163 -0.96 5.73 -20.48
C ASN A 163 -0.78 7.25 -20.65
N ASN A 164 -1.64 8.04 -20.00
CA ASN A 164 -1.53 9.51 -20.04
C ASN A 164 -0.40 10.09 -19.17
N ILE A 165 0.25 9.28 -18.35
CA ILE A 165 1.38 9.68 -17.50
C ILE A 165 2.71 9.33 -18.18
N LEU A 166 2.69 8.41 -19.16
CA LEU A 166 3.87 7.96 -19.87
C LEU A 166 4.31 8.97 -20.91
N THR A 167 5.61 9.16 -21.04
CA THR A 167 6.21 9.85 -22.20
C THR A 167 6.03 8.98 -23.46
N GLU A 168 6.10 9.60 -24.65
CA GLU A 168 5.98 8.85 -25.90
C GLU A 168 7.04 7.73 -26.04
N SER A 169 8.25 7.98 -25.59
CA SER A 169 9.30 6.96 -25.54
C SER A 169 8.95 5.80 -24.59
N GLN A 170 8.35 6.07 -23.44
CA GLN A 170 7.90 5.04 -22.52
C GLN A 170 6.72 4.25 -23.07
N LYS A 171 5.77 4.91 -23.76
CA LYS A 171 4.66 4.24 -24.45
C LYS A 171 5.13 3.28 -25.54
N ALA A 172 6.16 3.65 -26.29
CA ALA A 172 6.75 2.80 -27.33
C ALA A 172 7.36 1.50 -26.80
N PHE A 173 7.78 1.48 -25.52
CA PHE A 173 8.32 0.31 -24.84
C PHE A 173 7.28 -0.47 -24.02
N CYS A 174 6.08 0.05 -23.84
CA CYS A 174 5.00 -0.63 -23.13
C CYS A 174 4.36 -1.73 -23.97
N GLY A 175 5.03 -2.84 -24.14
CA GLY A 175 4.34 -4.11 -24.25
C GLY A 175 3.70 -4.47 -22.89
N SER A 176 2.68 -5.31 -22.89
CA SER A 176 1.82 -5.67 -21.75
C SER A 176 2.54 -6.12 -20.45
N ASP A 177 3.85 -6.31 -20.49
CA ASP A 177 4.64 -6.87 -19.38
C ASP A 177 5.68 -5.90 -18.78
N LEU A 178 5.73 -4.66 -19.24
CA LEU A 178 6.74 -3.72 -18.74
C LEU A 178 6.31 -3.09 -17.42
N LYS A 179 6.99 -3.46 -16.36
CA LYS A 179 6.81 -2.89 -15.02
C LYS A 179 7.92 -1.91 -14.70
N PHE A 180 7.55 -0.74 -14.26
CA PHE A 180 8.46 0.29 -13.79
C PHE A 180 8.72 0.18 -12.28
N ALA A 181 9.78 0.81 -11.81
CA ALA A 181 10.01 0.89 -10.37
C ALA A 181 8.95 1.77 -9.70
N LEU A 182 8.44 1.35 -8.55
CA LEU A 182 7.45 2.13 -7.78
C LEU A 182 7.92 3.56 -7.46
N SER A 183 9.24 3.76 -7.37
CA SER A 183 9.84 5.08 -7.11
C SER A 183 9.60 6.08 -8.21
N ASP A 184 9.40 5.62 -9.45
CA ASP A 184 9.35 6.47 -10.63
C ASP A 184 7.95 7.05 -10.87
N PHE A 185 6.93 6.38 -10.32
CA PHE A 185 5.52 6.73 -10.49
C PHE A 185 4.81 6.91 -9.15
N LYS A 186 5.36 7.75 -8.30
CA LYS A 186 4.76 8.14 -7.03
C LYS A 186 4.63 9.65 -6.93
N ILE A 187 3.62 10.09 -6.21
CA ILE A 187 3.42 11.50 -5.87
C ILE A 187 3.33 11.65 -4.35
N ARG A 188 3.89 12.73 -3.83
CA ARG A 188 3.86 13.09 -2.42
C ARG A 188 2.97 14.30 -2.21
N PHE A 189 2.15 14.25 -1.22
CA PHE A 189 1.25 15.30 -0.79
C PHE A 189 1.65 15.86 0.57
#